data_733f3e2f7cc60c9d9a4be655cfdf92b3
#
_entry.id   733f3e2f7cc60c9d9a4be655cfdf92b3
#
_cell.length_a   1.000
_cell.length_b   1.000
_cell.length_c   1.000
_cell.angle_alpha   90.00
_cell.angle_beta   90.00
_cell.angle_gamma   90.00
#
_symmetry.space_group_name_H-M   'P 1'
#
loop_
_entity.id
_entity.type
_entity.pdbx_description
1 polymer ?
#
loop_
_entity_poly.entity_id
_entity_poly.type
_entity_poly.pdbx_seq_one_letter_code
_entity_poly.pdbx_strand_id
1 'polypeptide(L)'
;MLDTLGISADGRVATFSWNTSRHLELYFAAPCTGRVLHTLNLRLFPEQVTYIVNHAEDEVIFVDKTVAGLLWPLLGDFSTVRHIVVIDDGGPFDTSTVPDGMQVHDYEDLLAAASPVQWHVEDEGQAASMCYTSGTTGNPKGVVYSHRSTVLHTMAALFADGFGARESDRILPVVPMFHANAWGLAHAAVACGSDLIMPGPDLSPNALAVLIEEERVTVAAGVPTIWMGVLPALKGRDTSALRVIPCGGSAVPKALSEAFREQLGLPIYQAWGMTETSPVATVGAIKSAFADLPEAELADLRASQGLPLLGVELRLQDQASGELVPWDGETRGELQARGPWIAKEYYNDPRSPESFTEDGWLRTGDVATFDSHGYLRLVDRTKDVVKSGGEWISSVELENEIMAHPKVAEAAVIGMHHPKWQERPVAFVVVREGEELTKDEVLEFLDGRIAKWWTPDDVVFIDEVPKTSVGKFSKKDLREQFKDYVIPTA
;
A
#
# COMPACT_ATOMS: atom_id res chain seq x y z
N MET A 1 -31.23 7.21 0.18
CA MET A 1 -30.68 6.22 -0.78
C MET A 1 -30.53 4.85 -0.13
N LEU A 2 -29.56 4.58 0.78
CA LEU A 2 -29.34 3.24 1.35
C LEU A 2 -30.56 2.66 2.06
N ASP A 3 -31.32 3.44 2.82
CA ASP A 3 -32.57 3.03 3.45
C ASP A 3 -33.65 2.67 2.42
N THR A 4 -33.72 3.39 1.31
CA THR A 4 -34.68 3.12 0.22
C THR A 4 -34.38 1.81 -0.49
N LEU A 5 -33.08 1.44 -0.60
CA LEU A 5 -32.65 0.15 -1.12
C LEU A 5 -32.83 -1.00 -0.09
N GLY A 6 -33.19 -0.68 1.15
CA GLY A 6 -33.36 -1.67 2.20
C GLY A 6 -32.07 -2.31 2.70
N ILE A 7 -30.95 -1.58 2.57
CA ILE A 7 -29.64 -2.04 3.08
C ILE A 7 -29.70 -2.08 4.61
N SER A 8 -29.27 -3.18 5.19
CA SER A 8 -29.28 -3.43 6.63
C SER A 8 -28.54 -2.36 7.42
N ALA A 9 -28.86 -2.17 8.69
CA ALA A 9 -28.26 -1.15 9.53
C ALA A 9 -26.74 -1.34 9.76
N ASP A 10 -26.25 -2.57 9.62
CA ASP A 10 -24.84 -2.95 9.68
C ASP A 10 -24.37 -3.57 8.35
N GLY A 11 -25.18 -3.41 7.29
CA GLY A 11 -24.96 -3.96 5.96
C GLY A 11 -23.69 -3.43 5.31
N ARG A 12 -23.04 -4.25 4.49
CA ARG A 12 -21.84 -3.87 3.76
C ARG A 12 -22.23 -3.16 2.47
N VAL A 13 -21.69 -1.95 2.33
CA VAL A 13 -21.83 -1.10 1.15
C VAL A 13 -20.51 -1.16 0.40
N ALA A 14 -20.47 -2.01 -0.62
CA ALA A 14 -19.26 -2.17 -1.42
C ALA A 14 -19.12 -1.05 -2.46
N THR A 15 -17.86 -0.69 -2.75
CA THR A 15 -17.51 0.24 -3.82
C THR A 15 -16.50 -0.40 -4.76
N PHE A 16 -16.73 -0.32 -6.06
CA PHE A 16 -15.85 -0.74 -7.13
C PHE A 16 -15.55 0.48 -8.02
N SER A 17 -14.74 1.40 -7.47
CA SER A 17 -14.62 2.78 -7.98
C SER A 17 -13.19 3.31 -7.93
N TRP A 18 -12.89 4.23 -8.84
CA TRP A 18 -11.67 5.03 -8.82
C TRP A 18 -11.67 6.07 -7.67
N ASN A 19 -10.60 6.84 -7.57
CA ASN A 19 -10.56 8.00 -6.68
C ASN A 19 -11.39 9.14 -7.31
N THR A 20 -12.65 9.23 -6.94
CA THR A 20 -13.64 10.19 -7.46
C THR A 20 -14.42 10.83 -6.34
N SER A 21 -15.11 11.95 -6.64
CA SER A 21 -15.98 12.64 -5.68
C SER A 21 -17.13 11.74 -5.19
N ARG A 22 -17.72 10.93 -6.08
CA ARG A 22 -18.82 10.02 -5.72
C ARG A 22 -18.34 8.91 -4.80
N HIS A 23 -17.14 8.40 -5.03
CA HIS A 23 -16.52 7.45 -4.10
C HIS A 23 -16.28 8.09 -2.73
N LEU A 24 -15.82 9.36 -2.69
CA LEU A 24 -15.63 10.09 -1.43
C LEU A 24 -16.97 10.30 -0.68
N GLU A 25 -18.05 10.60 -1.37
CA GLU A 25 -19.38 10.70 -0.74
C GLU A 25 -19.75 9.41 -0.02
N LEU A 26 -19.47 8.24 -0.63
CA LEU A 26 -19.75 6.94 -0.03
C LEU A 26 -18.87 6.64 1.20
N TYR A 27 -17.64 7.18 1.25
CA TYR A 27 -16.75 7.08 2.41
C TYR A 27 -17.36 7.63 3.71
N PHE A 28 -18.28 8.56 3.58
CA PHE A 28 -18.99 9.15 4.71
C PHE A 28 -20.46 8.69 4.78
N ALA A 29 -21.13 8.54 3.66
CA ALA A 29 -22.53 8.17 3.63
C ALA A 29 -22.78 6.79 4.23
N ALA A 30 -21.95 5.78 3.92
CA ALA A 30 -22.12 4.43 4.45
C ALA A 30 -21.88 4.40 5.97
N PRO A 31 -20.69 4.77 6.50
CA PRO A 31 -20.44 4.65 7.93
C PRO A 31 -21.27 5.61 8.77
N CYS A 32 -21.52 6.85 8.33
CA CYS A 32 -22.33 7.82 9.10
C CYS A 32 -23.83 7.48 9.14
N THR A 33 -24.27 6.46 8.43
CA THR A 33 -25.63 5.90 8.50
C THR A 33 -25.65 4.48 9.09
N GLY A 34 -24.60 4.08 9.80
CA GLY A 34 -24.49 2.83 10.55
C GLY A 34 -24.07 1.62 9.71
N ARG A 35 -23.78 1.79 8.41
CA ARG A 35 -23.33 0.72 7.51
C ARG A 35 -21.80 0.64 7.46
N VAL A 36 -21.29 -0.43 6.87
CA VAL A 36 -19.84 -0.65 6.72
C VAL A 36 -19.44 -0.42 5.28
N LEU A 37 -18.57 0.56 5.04
CA LEU A 37 -17.99 0.76 3.71
C LEU A 37 -17.02 -0.38 3.42
N HIS A 38 -17.20 -1.09 2.30
CA HIS A 38 -16.26 -2.11 1.82
C HIS A 38 -15.67 -1.72 0.48
N THR A 39 -14.42 -1.31 0.47
CA THR A 39 -13.76 -0.88 -0.77
C THR A 39 -13.12 -2.08 -1.49
N LEU A 40 -13.65 -2.40 -2.67
CA LEU A 40 -13.20 -3.52 -3.50
C LEU A 40 -12.02 -3.08 -4.37
N ASN A 41 -10.94 -3.83 -4.34
CA ASN A 41 -9.78 -3.55 -5.16
C ASN A 41 -10.03 -3.94 -6.62
N LEU A 42 -10.06 -2.95 -7.52
CA LEU A 42 -10.34 -3.08 -8.96
C LEU A 42 -9.36 -3.97 -9.73
N ARG A 43 -8.21 -4.27 -9.13
CA ARG A 43 -7.09 -4.96 -9.77
C ARG A 43 -6.90 -6.40 -9.25
N LEU A 44 -7.83 -6.89 -8.42
CA LEU A 44 -7.84 -8.28 -7.99
C LEU A 44 -8.29 -9.19 -9.12
N PHE A 45 -7.88 -10.45 -9.06
CA PHE A 45 -8.39 -11.46 -9.97
C PHE A 45 -9.88 -11.72 -9.73
N PRO A 46 -10.65 -12.12 -10.75
CA PRO A 46 -12.09 -12.35 -10.66
C PRO A 46 -12.50 -13.23 -9.48
N GLU A 47 -11.82 -14.35 -9.28
CA GLU A 47 -12.07 -15.29 -8.17
C GLU A 47 -11.83 -14.67 -6.80
N GLN A 48 -10.88 -13.74 -6.69
CA GLN A 48 -10.63 -13.02 -5.44
C GLN A 48 -11.73 -11.98 -5.18
N VAL A 49 -12.19 -11.26 -6.20
CA VAL A 49 -13.33 -10.33 -6.07
C VAL A 49 -14.56 -11.09 -5.65
N THR A 50 -14.89 -12.21 -6.30
CA THR A 50 -16.01 -13.05 -5.92
C THR A 50 -15.91 -13.54 -4.47
N TYR A 51 -14.72 -13.98 -4.07
CA TYR A 51 -14.49 -14.43 -2.69
C TYR A 51 -14.73 -13.30 -1.68
N ILE A 52 -14.14 -12.11 -1.86
CA ILE A 52 -14.26 -11.03 -0.87
C ILE A 52 -15.68 -10.47 -0.78
N VAL A 53 -16.40 -10.35 -1.89
CA VAL A 53 -17.81 -9.92 -1.92
C VAL A 53 -18.68 -10.88 -1.14
N ASN A 54 -18.54 -12.18 -1.38
CA ASN A 54 -19.34 -13.20 -0.68
C ASN A 54 -18.93 -13.36 0.79
N HIS A 55 -17.62 -13.28 1.10
CA HIS A 55 -17.12 -13.42 2.47
C HIS A 55 -17.49 -12.21 3.34
N ALA A 56 -17.50 -11.00 2.77
CA ALA A 56 -17.96 -9.80 3.45
C ALA A 56 -19.49 -9.73 3.56
N GLU A 57 -20.21 -10.54 2.76
CA GLU A 57 -21.68 -10.51 2.65
C GLU A 57 -22.18 -9.13 2.18
N ASP A 58 -21.57 -8.59 1.09
CA ASP A 58 -21.95 -7.30 0.53
C ASP A 58 -23.42 -7.32 0.07
N GLU A 59 -24.19 -6.28 0.39
CA GLU A 59 -25.61 -6.18 0.04
C GLU A 59 -25.84 -5.31 -1.21
N VAL A 60 -24.95 -4.33 -1.44
CA VAL A 60 -24.97 -3.40 -2.57
C VAL A 60 -23.57 -3.13 -3.04
N ILE A 61 -23.38 -2.99 -4.36
CA ILE A 61 -22.10 -2.53 -4.95
C ILE A 61 -22.34 -1.26 -5.74
N PHE A 62 -21.63 -0.20 -5.38
CA PHE A 62 -21.50 1.02 -6.16
C PHE A 62 -20.32 0.85 -7.12
N VAL A 63 -20.55 1.04 -8.42
CA VAL A 63 -19.55 0.78 -9.45
C VAL A 63 -19.42 1.94 -10.43
N ASP A 64 -18.17 2.39 -10.64
CA ASP A 64 -17.89 3.33 -11.72
C ASP A 64 -18.09 2.62 -13.08
N LYS A 65 -18.78 3.28 -13.99
CA LYS A 65 -19.19 2.73 -15.29
C LYS A 65 -17.98 2.27 -16.13
N THR A 66 -16.86 2.98 -16.05
CA THR A 66 -15.62 2.64 -16.78
C THR A 66 -15.00 1.33 -16.32
N VAL A 67 -15.26 0.86 -15.11
CA VAL A 67 -14.77 -0.43 -14.57
C VAL A 67 -15.86 -1.49 -14.43
N ALA A 68 -17.10 -1.15 -14.75
CA ALA A 68 -18.23 -2.09 -14.67
C ALA A 68 -18.00 -3.37 -15.50
N GLY A 69 -17.28 -3.28 -16.63
CA GLY A 69 -16.93 -4.42 -17.46
C GLY A 69 -16.09 -5.51 -16.77
N LEU A 70 -15.36 -5.14 -15.70
CA LEU A 70 -14.61 -6.10 -14.88
C LEU A 70 -15.51 -6.82 -13.87
N LEU A 71 -16.55 -6.14 -13.37
CA LEU A 71 -17.46 -6.66 -12.36
C LEU A 71 -18.61 -7.47 -12.95
N TRP A 72 -19.15 -7.07 -14.11
CA TRP A 72 -20.35 -7.63 -14.71
C TRP A 72 -20.33 -9.15 -14.93
N PRO A 73 -19.20 -9.75 -15.39
CA PRO A 73 -19.13 -11.20 -15.56
C PRO A 73 -19.26 -11.98 -14.24
N LEU A 74 -19.06 -11.33 -13.10
CA LEU A 74 -19.03 -11.95 -11.76
C LEU A 74 -20.38 -11.88 -11.05
N LEU A 75 -21.33 -11.08 -11.56
CA LEU A 75 -22.60 -10.82 -10.85
C LEU A 75 -23.37 -12.10 -10.51
N GLY A 76 -23.30 -13.13 -11.38
CA GLY A 76 -23.97 -14.43 -11.14
C GLY A 76 -23.40 -15.24 -9.99
N ASP A 77 -22.19 -14.93 -9.55
CA ASP A 77 -21.49 -15.65 -8.47
C ASP A 77 -21.64 -14.97 -7.10
N PHE A 78 -22.27 -13.79 -7.04
CA PHE A 78 -22.51 -13.05 -5.80
C PHE A 78 -23.77 -13.57 -5.08
N SER A 79 -23.62 -14.00 -3.84
CA SER A 79 -24.68 -14.65 -3.07
C SER A 79 -25.58 -13.69 -2.28
N THR A 80 -25.06 -12.51 -1.91
CA THR A 80 -25.74 -11.57 -1.00
C THR A 80 -26.07 -10.24 -1.66
N VAL A 81 -25.42 -9.89 -2.77
CA VAL A 81 -25.64 -8.64 -3.48
C VAL A 81 -27.01 -8.62 -4.13
N ARG A 82 -27.79 -7.61 -3.82
CA ARG A 82 -29.14 -7.40 -4.36
C ARG A 82 -29.24 -6.17 -5.26
N HIS A 83 -28.34 -5.22 -5.08
CA HIS A 83 -28.35 -3.93 -5.77
C HIS A 83 -26.98 -3.62 -6.36
N ILE A 84 -26.99 -3.18 -7.61
CA ILE A 84 -25.84 -2.57 -8.27
C ILE A 84 -26.21 -1.13 -8.56
N VAL A 85 -25.39 -0.19 -8.08
CA VAL A 85 -25.59 1.24 -8.32
C VAL A 85 -24.47 1.74 -9.23
N VAL A 86 -24.81 2.15 -10.44
CA VAL A 86 -23.85 2.61 -11.44
C VAL A 86 -23.59 4.09 -11.25
N ILE A 87 -22.33 4.46 -11.13
CA ILE A 87 -21.83 5.84 -11.13
C ILE A 87 -21.37 6.15 -12.53
N ASP A 88 -21.96 7.16 -13.19
CA ASP A 88 -21.55 7.56 -14.53
C ASP A 88 -20.31 8.45 -14.48
N ASP A 89 -19.16 7.85 -14.72
CA ASP A 89 -17.84 8.50 -14.83
C ASP A 89 -17.37 8.63 -16.29
N GLY A 90 -18.30 8.45 -17.24
CA GLY A 90 -18.05 8.48 -18.69
C GLY A 90 -17.82 7.09 -19.28
N GLY A 91 -17.86 7.03 -20.58
CA GLY A 91 -17.69 5.79 -21.34
C GLY A 91 -18.98 4.98 -21.53
N PRO A 92 -19.11 4.23 -22.62
CA PRO A 92 -20.26 3.39 -22.88
C PRO A 92 -20.14 2.07 -22.13
N PHE A 93 -21.19 1.68 -21.41
CA PHE A 93 -21.31 0.34 -20.86
C PHE A 93 -22.79 -0.08 -20.87
N ASP A 94 -23.06 -1.28 -21.36
CA ASP A 94 -24.41 -1.85 -21.38
C ASP A 94 -24.68 -2.57 -20.04
N THR A 95 -25.64 -2.08 -19.29
CA THR A 95 -26.08 -2.64 -18.01
C THR A 95 -27.37 -3.48 -18.13
N SER A 96 -27.81 -3.81 -19.35
CA SER A 96 -29.07 -4.49 -19.60
C SER A 96 -29.11 -5.98 -19.19
N THR A 97 -27.93 -6.63 -19.10
CA THR A 97 -27.82 -8.05 -18.73
C THR A 97 -27.45 -8.22 -17.26
N VAL A 98 -28.46 -8.47 -16.41
CA VAL A 98 -28.29 -8.63 -14.98
C VAL A 98 -28.91 -9.96 -14.55
N PRO A 99 -28.32 -10.71 -13.62
CA PRO A 99 -28.90 -11.91 -13.06
C PRO A 99 -30.27 -11.68 -12.43
N ASP A 100 -31.17 -12.68 -12.50
CA ASP A 100 -32.45 -12.63 -11.81
C ASP A 100 -32.25 -12.35 -10.30
N GLY A 101 -33.04 -11.43 -9.77
CA GLY A 101 -33.02 -11.05 -8.36
C GLY A 101 -32.08 -9.88 -8.00
N MET A 102 -31.23 -9.43 -8.93
CA MET A 102 -30.47 -8.17 -8.78
C MET A 102 -31.21 -7.01 -9.45
N GLN A 103 -31.04 -5.80 -8.88
CA GLN A 103 -31.55 -4.55 -9.43
C GLN A 103 -30.40 -3.61 -9.75
N VAL A 104 -30.45 -2.99 -10.92
CA VAL A 104 -29.48 -1.97 -11.32
C VAL A 104 -30.13 -0.60 -11.20
N HIS A 105 -29.38 0.33 -10.63
CA HIS A 105 -29.81 1.70 -10.39
C HIS A 105 -28.77 2.66 -10.95
N ASP A 106 -29.23 3.86 -11.32
CA ASP A 106 -28.35 5.00 -11.57
C ASP A 106 -28.12 5.75 -10.25
N TYR A 107 -26.85 6.15 -10.00
CA TYR A 107 -26.48 6.86 -8.77
C TYR A 107 -27.17 8.21 -8.64
N GLU A 108 -27.20 9.01 -9.71
CA GLU A 108 -27.76 10.35 -9.70
C GLU A 108 -29.29 10.32 -9.55
N ASP A 109 -29.96 9.35 -10.18
CA ASP A 109 -31.40 9.15 -10.03
C ASP A 109 -31.77 8.79 -8.59
N LEU A 110 -30.99 7.88 -7.97
CA LEU A 110 -31.20 7.52 -6.56
C LEU A 110 -30.93 8.73 -5.64
N LEU A 111 -29.90 9.50 -5.93
CA LEU A 111 -29.54 10.66 -5.14
C LEU A 111 -30.62 11.76 -5.25
N ALA A 112 -31.10 12.02 -6.47
CA ALA A 112 -32.16 13.01 -6.73
C ALA A 112 -33.50 12.67 -6.05
N ALA A 113 -33.80 11.37 -5.94
CA ALA A 113 -34.99 10.87 -5.24
C ALA A 113 -34.83 10.80 -3.72
N ALA A 114 -33.62 10.91 -3.19
CA ALA A 114 -33.34 10.77 -1.77
C ALA A 114 -33.64 12.06 -0.99
N SER A 115 -34.00 11.88 0.28
CA SER A 115 -34.07 13.01 1.23
C SER A 115 -32.84 13.02 2.12
N PRO A 116 -32.36 14.19 2.54
CA PRO A 116 -31.29 14.31 3.53
C PRO A 116 -31.65 13.56 4.82
N VAL A 117 -30.67 12.87 5.40
CA VAL A 117 -30.80 12.21 6.69
C VAL A 117 -29.82 12.84 7.68
N GLN A 118 -30.16 12.78 8.96
CA GLN A 118 -29.23 13.16 10.00
C GLN A 118 -28.27 12.00 10.25
N TRP A 119 -26.97 12.28 10.20
CA TRP A 119 -25.94 11.31 10.53
C TRP A 119 -25.97 11.00 12.03
N HIS A 120 -25.84 9.73 12.35
CA HIS A 120 -25.82 9.26 13.73
C HIS A 120 -24.94 8.02 13.86
N VAL A 121 -24.06 8.06 14.81
CA VAL A 121 -23.21 6.92 15.21
C VAL A 121 -23.38 6.76 16.71
N GLU A 122 -23.96 5.62 17.13
CA GLU A 122 -24.24 5.36 18.54
C GLU A 122 -23.01 4.91 19.31
N ASP A 123 -22.15 4.11 18.68
CA ASP A 123 -20.94 3.54 19.28
C ASP A 123 -19.72 3.79 18.39
N GLU A 124 -18.73 4.48 18.89
CA GLU A 124 -17.47 4.69 18.18
C GLU A 124 -16.68 3.39 17.92
N GLY A 125 -16.96 2.32 18.65
CA GLY A 125 -16.43 0.98 18.43
C GLY A 125 -17.08 0.23 17.26
N GLN A 126 -18.23 0.71 16.75
CA GLN A 126 -18.91 0.12 15.60
C GLN A 126 -18.03 0.10 14.36
N ALA A 127 -18.19 -0.92 13.51
CA ALA A 127 -17.50 -1.01 12.22
C ALA A 127 -17.91 0.16 11.32
N ALA A 128 -16.90 0.85 10.75
CA ALA A 128 -17.08 1.95 9.83
C ALA A 128 -16.70 1.56 8.40
N SER A 129 -15.60 0.82 8.26
CA SER A 129 -15.15 0.35 6.95
C SER A 129 -14.41 -0.97 7.06
N MET A 130 -14.23 -1.61 5.91
CA MET A 130 -13.53 -2.88 5.74
C MET A 130 -12.65 -2.83 4.50
N CYS A 131 -11.44 -3.38 4.62
CA CYS A 131 -10.53 -3.59 3.50
C CYS A 131 -9.99 -5.01 3.54
N TYR A 132 -9.78 -5.61 2.36
CA TYR A 132 -9.13 -6.91 2.27
C TYR A 132 -7.66 -6.78 1.90
N THR A 133 -6.83 -7.65 2.49
CA THR A 133 -5.43 -7.79 2.10
C THR A 133 -5.32 -8.45 0.74
N SER A 134 -4.22 -8.26 0.02
CA SER A 134 -4.00 -8.84 -1.31
C SER A 134 -3.74 -10.36 -1.31
N GLY A 135 -3.77 -11.01 -0.14
CA GLY A 135 -3.71 -12.47 -0.03
C GLY A 135 -2.50 -13.13 -0.67
N THR A 136 -1.29 -12.74 -0.27
CA THR A 136 -0.05 -13.38 -0.79
C THR A 136 0.10 -14.85 -0.41
N THR A 137 -0.67 -15.32 0.58
CA THR A 137 -0.68 -16.71 1.06
C THR A 137 -2.11 -17.19 1.31
N GLY A 138 -2.82 -17.58 0.25
CA GLY A 138 -4.21 -18.05 0.34
C GLY A 138 -5.25 -16.94 0.07
N ASN A 139 -6.47 -17.12 0.54
CA ASN A 139 -7.54 -16.15 0.34
C ASN A 139 -7.25 -14.81 1.03
N PRO A 140 -7.68 -13.68 0.45
CA PRO A 140 -7.59 -12.38 1.08
C PRO A 140 -8.24 -12.37 2.48
N LYS A 141 -7.65 -11.62 3.41
CA LYS A 141 -8.15 -11.50 4.78
C LYS A 141 -8.82 -10.14 4.97
N GLY A 142 -10.01 -10.13 5.55
CA GLY A 142 -10.75 -8.90 5.85
C GLY A 142 -10.27 -8.23 7.14
N VAL A 143 -10.02 -6.93 7.07
CA VAL A 143 -9.68 -6.08 8.22
C VAL A 143 -10.77 -5.04 8.39
N VAL A 144 -11.37 -4.99 9.57
CA VAL A 144 -12.46 -4.05 9.90
C VAL A 144 -11.90 -2.87 10.69
N TYR A 145 -12.23 -1.69 10.26
CA TYR A 145 -11.91 -0.43 10.95
C TYR A 145 -13.14 0.11 11.65
N SER A 146 -13.01 0.45 12.92
CA SER A 146 -14.08 1.11 13.66
C SER A 146 -14.08 2.63 13.40
N HIS A 147 -15.17 3.32 13.76
CA HIS A 147 -15.19 4.79 13.76
C HIS A 147 -14.05 5.35 14.61
N ARG A 148 -13.82 4.79 15.81
CA ARG A 148 -12.71 5.19 16.69
C ARG A 148 -11.36 5.03 16.02
N SER A 149 -11.06 3.88 15.43
CA SER A 149 -9.77 3.65 14.79
C SER A 149 -9.54 4.58 13.59
N THR A 150 -10.58 4.83 12.79
CA THR A 150 -10.55 5.74 11.66
C THR A 150 -10.27 7.19 12.11
N VAL A 151 -10.96 7.67 13.15
CA VAL A 151 -10.75 9.03 13.67
C VAL A 151 -9.35 9.19 14.27
N LEU A 152 -8.88 8.22 15.07
CA LEU A 152 -7.56 8.31 15.70
C LEU A 152 -6.44 8.23 14.68
N HIS A 153 -6.55 7.38 13.66
CA HIS A 153 -5.63 7.36 12.53
C HIS A 153 -5.64 8.68 11.75
N THR A 154 -6.84 9.25 11.51
CA THR A 154 -6.99 10.57 10.87
C THR A 154 -6.25 11.64 11.66
N MET A 155 -6.42 11.70 13.00
CA MET A 155 -5.69 12.62 13.85
C MET A 155 -4.18 12.44 13.73
N ALA A 156 -3.68 11.21 13.68
CA ALA A 156 -2.26 10.95 13.50
C ALA A 156 -1.73 11.47 12.15
N ALA A 157 -2.52 11.39 11.08
CA ALA A 157 -2.17 11.97 9.78
C ALA A 157 -2.12 13.51 9.80
N LEU A 158 -2.90 14.16 10.68
CA LEU A 158 -2.91 15.62 10.85
C LEU A 158 -1.76 16.13 11.72
N PHE A 159 -1.14 15.32 12.56
CA PHE A 159 -0.01 15.76 13.38
C PHE A 159 1.14 16.26 12.52
N ALA A 160 1.86 17.27 13.02
CA ALA A 160 2.99 17.89 12.32
C ALA A 160 4.07 16.88 11.91
N ASP A 161 4.35 15.89 12.76
CA ASP A 161 5.30 14.80 12.52
C ASP A 161 4.63 13.55 11.89
N GLY A 162 3.34 13.66 11.48
CA GLY A 162 2.63 12.73 10.62
C GLY A 162 2.79 13.16 9.17
N PHE A 163 1.69 13.17 8.39
CA PHE A 163 1.70 13.82 7.06
C PHE A 163 1.57 15.34 7.18
N GLY A 164 1.19 15.83 8.35
CA GLY A 164 1.02 17.24 8.65
C GLY A 164 -0.01 17.90 7.74
N ALA A 165 -1.10 17.18 7.41
CA ALA A 165 -2.16 17.72 6.55
C ALA A 165 -2.86 18.88 7.25
N ARG A 166 -3.15 19.94 6.49
CA ARG A 166 -3.70 21.20 6.98
C ARG A 166 -4.71 21.77 5.99
N GLU A 167 -5.55 22.67 6.45
CA GLU A 167 -6.63 23.29 5.65
C GLU A 167 -6.13 23.90 4.33
N SER A 168 -4.94 24.51 4.33
CA SER A 168 -4.36 25.13 3.13
C SER A 168 -3.75 24.15 2.13
N ASP A 169 -3.84 22.85 2.37
CA ASP A 169 -3.29 21.85 1.47
C ASP A 169 -4.21 21.53 0.29
N ARG A 170 -3.58 21.12 -0.81
CA ARG A 170 -4.17 20.49 -1.97
C ARG A 170 -3.59 19.09 -2.09
N ILE A 171 -4.37 18.11 -1.67
CA ILE A 171 -3.90 16.71 -1.48
C ILE A 171 -4.26 15.89 -2.70
N LEU A 172 -3.26 15.30 -3.36
CA LEU A 172 -3.41 14.34 -4.44
C LEU A 172 -3.15 12.91 -3.92
N PRO A 173 -4.19 12.14 -3.59
CA PRO A 173 -4.05 10.74 -3.24
C PRO A 173 -3.91 9.91 -4.53
N VAL A 174 -2.67 9.67 -4.97
CA VAL A 174 -2.42 8.72 -6.07
C VAL A 174 -2.62 7.29 -5.58
N VAL A 175 -2.42 7.07 -4.27
CA VAL A 175 -2.81 5.81 -3.60
C VAL A 175 -4.30 5.58 -3.72
N PRO A 176 -4.72 4.36 -4.14
CA PRO A 176 -6.13 4.10 -4.42
C PRO A 176 -7.00 4.15 -3.16
N MET A 177 -8.17 4.77 -3.28
CA MET A 177 -9.21 4.74 -2.24
C MET A 177 -9.74 3.32 -2.01
N PHE A 178 -9.69 2.46 -3.02
CA PHE A 178 -10.07 1.06 -2.87
C PHE A 178 -9.02 0.18 -2.16
N HIS A 179 -7.89 0.74 -1.74
CA HIS A 179 -6.85 0.01 -1.01
C HIS A 179 -6.44 0.76 0.26
N ALA A 180 -6.68 0.12 1.42
CA ALA A 180 -6.39 0.67 2.75
C ALA A 180 -6.81 2.15 2.88
N ASN A 181 -7.96 2.48 2.28
CA ASN A 181 -8.64 3.78 2.34
C ASN A 181 -7.73 4.97 2.00
N ALA A 182 -6.95 4.86 0.90
CA ALA A 182 -6.01 5.90 0.45
C ALA A 182 -5.10 6.40 1.60
N TRP A 183 -4.67 5.50 2.47
CA TRP A 183 -3.83 5.79 3.65
C TRP A 183 -4.43 6.81 4.62
N GLY A 184 -5.77 6.89 4.66
CA GLY A 184 -6.51 7.82 5.51
C GLY A 184 -6.53 9.26 4.99
N LEU A 185 -5.92 9.56 3.84
CA LEU A 185 -5.85 10.92 3.29
C LEU A 185 -7.21 11.49 2.94
N ALA A 186 -8.16 10.64 2.48
CA ALA A 186 -9.53 11.06 2.22
C ALA A 186 -10.22 11.59 3.50
N HIS A 187 -10.03 10.88 4.63
CA HIS A 187 -10.56 11.31 5.93
C HIS A 187 -9.80 12.53 6.47
N ALA A 188 -8.48 12.55 6.34
CA ALA A 188 -7.65 13.66 6.82
C ALA A 188 -7.99 14.97 6.11
N ALA A 189 -8.18 14.93 4.79
CA ALA A 189 -8.55 16.10 4.00
C ALA A 189 -9.88 16.68 4.45
N VAL A 190 -10.90 15.84 4.60
CA VAL A 190 -12.23 16.31 5.07
C VAL A 190 -12.14 16.83 6.52
N ALA A 191 -11.36 16.16 7.39
CA ALA A 191 -11.22 16.55 8.78
C ALA A 191 -10.56 17.93 8.97
N CYS A 192 -9.59 18.31 8.11
CA CYS A 192 -8.95 19.63 8.18
C CYS A 192 -9.49 20.64 7.19
N GLY A 193 -10.37 20.23 6.25
CA GLY A 193 -10.97 21.12 5.24
C GLY A 193 -10.04 21.46 4.07
N SER A 194 -9.08 20.58 3.75
CA SER A 194 -8.19 20.74 2.60
C SER A 194 -8.87 20.31 1.30
N ASP A 195 -8.37 20.83 0.17
CA ASP A 195 -8.80 20.38 -1.15
C ASP A 195 -8.28 18.95 -1.43
N LEU A 196 -9.15 18.12 -2.03
CA LEU A 196 -8.78 16.82 -2.59
C LEU A 196 -8.75 16.89 -4.11
N ILE A 197 -7.58 16.60 -4.68
CA ILE A 197 -7.38 16.50 -6.12
C ILE A 197 -7.53 15.04 -6.51
N MET A 198 -8.70 14.70 -7.08
CA MET A 198 -9.02 13.31 -7.41
C MET A 198 -8.48 12.96 -8.81
N PRO A 199 -7.52 12.00 -8.91
CA PRO A 199 -6.89 11.71 -10.19
C PRO A 199 -7.78 10.92 -11.17
N GLY A 200 -8.86 10.29 -10.68
CA GLY A 200 -9.70 9.42 -11.51
C GLY A 200 -8.94 8.20 -12.05
N PRO A 201 -9.25 7.73 -13.26
CA PRO A 201 -8.67 6.51 -13.84
C PRO A 201 -7.27 6.70 -14.43
N ASP A 202 -6.88 7.90 -14.84
CA ASP A 202 -5.59 8.15 -15.51
C ASP A 202 -4.48 8.46 -14.50
N LEU A 203 -3.73 7.43 -14.15
CA LEU A 203 -2.56 7.52 -13.28
C LEU A 203 -1.25 7.50 -14.07
N SER A 204 -1.28 7.84 -15.35
CA SER A 204 -0.06 7.93 -16.16
C SER A 204 0.89 9.02 -15.62
N PRO A 205 2.22 8.83 -15.77
CA PRO A 205 3.20 9.79 -15.29
C PRO A 205 2.94 11.23 -15.75
N ASN A 206 2.55 11.40 -17.01
CA ASN A 206 2.27 12.73 -17.57
C ASN A 206 0.99 13.34 -16.99
N ALA A 207 -0.10 12.58 -16.85
CA ALA A 207 -1.34 13.07 -16.26
C ALA A 207 -1.12 13.52 -14.81
N LEU A 208 -0.41 12.71 -14.02
CA LEU A 208 -0.08 13.07 -12.63
C LEU A 208 0.82 14.30 -12.55
N ALA A 209 1.81 14.43 -13.44
CA ALA A 209 2.69 15.60 -13.48
C ALA A 209 1.93 16.88 -13.86
N VAL A 210 0.94 16.81 -14.77
CA VAL A 210 0.03 17.92 -15.11
C VAL A 210 -0.82 18.29 -13.90
N LEU A 211 -1.46 17.33 -13.22
CA LEU A 211 -2.23 17.61 -12.01
C LEU A 211 -1.41 18.29 -10.92
N ILE A 212 -0.17 17.80 -10.69
CA ILE A 212 0.73 18.38 -9.68
C ILE A 212 0.99 19.87 -9.97
N GLU A 213 1.25 20.23 -11.22
CA GLU A 213 1.54 21.60 -11.64
C GLU A 213 0.28 22.46 -11.64
N GLU A 214 -0.76 22.08 -12.42
CA GLU A 214 -1.95 22.89 -12.68
C GLU A 214 -2.80 23.08 -11.42
N GLU A 215 -2.95 22.03 -10.62
CA GLU A 215 -3.70 22.06 -9.37
C GLU A 215 -2.85 22.53 -8.18
N ARG A 216 -1.57 22.90 -8.40
CA ARG A 216 -0.66 23.37 -7.36
C ARG A 216 -0.67 22.46 -6.13
N VAL A 217 -0.56 21.16 -6.38
CA VAL A 217 -0.60 20.11 -5.34
C VAL A 217 0.47 20.36 -4.29
N THR A 218 0.10 20.26 -3.03
CA THR A 218 1.03 20.44 -1.89
C THR A 218 1.44 19.13 -1.25
N VAL A 219 0.56 18.13 -1.29
CA VAL A 219 0.78 16.77 -0.74
C VAL A 219 0.42 15.77 -1.83
N ALA A 220 1.36 14.92 -2.23
CA ALA A 220 1.12 13.89 -3.24
C ALA A 220 1.57 12.52 -2.70
N ALA A 221 0.63 11.61 -2.46
CA ALA A 221 0.92 10.30 -1.88
C ALA A 221 0.83 9.18 -2.90
N GLY A 222 1.86 8.35 -2.97
CA GLY A 222 1.94 7.26 -3.95
C GLY A 222 2.93 6.17 -3.57
N VAL A 223 2.96 5.12 -4.38
CA VAL A 223 3.92 4.01 -4.25
C VAL A 223 5.18 4.28 -5.07
N PRO A 224 6.34 3.66 -4.74
CA PRO A 224 7.61 3.94 -5.42
C PRO A 224 7.56 3.77 -6.93
N THR A 225 6.87 2.73 -7.43
CA THR A 225 6.76 2.44 -8.87
C THR A 225 6.10 3.58 -9.66
N ILE A 226 5.14 4.27 -9.07
CA ILE A 226 4.52 5.45 -9.67
C ILE A 226 5.52 6.61 -9.68
N TRP A 227 6.18 6.87 -8.57
CA TRP A 227 7.12 7.99 -8.44
C TRP A 227 8.34 7.85 -9.35
N MET A 228 8.82 6.62 -9.62
CA MET A 228 9.87 6.39 -10.62
C MET A 228 9.47 6.88 -12.02
N GLY A 229 8.20 6.68 -12.40
CA GLY A 229 7.68 7.19 -13.67
C GLY A 229 7.40 8.69 -13.67
N VAL A 230 6.89 9.23 -12.56
CA VAL A 230 6.47 10.63 -12.45
C VAL A 230 7.66 11.58 -12.37
N LEU A 231 8.76 11.21 -11.70
CA LEU A 231 9.92 12.10 -11.52
C LEU A 231 10.48 12.66 -12.84
N PRO A 232 10.70 11.85 -13.89
CA PRO A 232 11.11 12.40 -15.19
C PRO A 232 10.08 13.34 -15.82
N ALA A 233 8.78 13.07 -15.64
CA ALA A 233 7.70 13.89 -16.18
C ALA A 233 7.53 15.24 -15.47
N LEU A 234 8.07 15.39 -14.27
CA LEU A 234 8.10 16.66 -13.52
C LEU A 234 9.23 17.60 -13.98
N LYS A 235 10.14 17.13 -14.84
CA LYS A 235 11.27 17.96 -15.29
C LYS A 235 10.77 19.20 -16.06
N GLY A 236 11.12 20.38 -15.54
CA GLY A 236 10.77 21.68 -16.14
C GLY A 236 9.35 22.16 -15.81
N ARG A 237 8.59 21.45 -14.98
CA ARG A 237 7.27 21.89 -14.47
C ARG A 237 7.42 22.67 -13.16
N ASP A 238 6.42 23.49 -12.86
CA ASP A 238 6.35 24.20 -11.58
C ASP A 238 5.82 23.26 -10.47
N THR A 239 6.76 22.81 -9.64
CA THR A 239 6.47 21.97 -8.47
C THR A 239 6.64 22.71 -7.15
N SER A 240 6.76 24.04 -7.19
CA SER A 240 7.06 24.88 -6.01
C SER A 240 6.02 24.81 -4.89
N ALA A 241 4.79 24.35 -5.20
CA ALA A 241 3.76 24.13 -4.20
C ALA A 241 3.94 22.84 -3.40
N LEU A 242 4.62 21.81 -3.96
CA LEU A 242 4.85 20.55 -3.26
C LEU A 242 5.67 20.77 -1.98
N ARG A 243 5.19 20.22 -0.86
CA ARG A 243 5.86 20.29 0.43
C ARG A 243 6.18 18.93 1.05
N VAL A 244 5.43 17.89 0.67
CA VAL A 244 5.67 16.52 1.15
C VAL A 244 5.15 15.49 0.14
N ILE A 245 5.92 14.42 -0.03
CA ILE A 245 5.60 13.29 -0.91
C ILE A 245 5.60 12.01 -0.06
N PRO A 246 4.48 11.68 0.61
CA PRO A 246 4.35 10.41 1.32
C PRO A 246 4.48 9.24 0.34
N CYS A 247 5.38 8.31 0.64
CA CYS A 247 5.62 7.14 -0.18
C CYS A 247 5.82 5.91 0.69
N GLY A 248 5.16 4.84 0.31
CA GLY A 248 5.20 3.59 1.07
C GLY A 248 4.55 2.44 0.32
N GLY A 249 4.15 1.42 1.07
CA GLY A 249 3.52 0.24 0.50
C GLY A 249 4.52 -0.80 -0.01
N SER A 250 5.72 -0.40 -0.40
CA SER A 250 6.90 -1.24 -0.63
C SER A 250 8.15 -0.47 -0.24
N ALA A 251 9.31 -1.13 -0.23
CA ALA A 251 10.57 -0.45 0.03
C ALA A 251 10.80 0.70 -0.98
N VAL A 252 11.15 1.87 -0.47
CA VAL A 252 11.48 3.03 -1.31
C VAL A 252 12.99 3.01 -1.56
N PRO A 253 13.44 2.89 -2.81
CA PRO A 253 14.87 2.93 -3.11
C PRO A 253 15.50 4.25 -2.64
N LYS A 254 16.64 4.18 -1.94
CA LYS A 254 17.39 5.36 -1.51
C LYS A 254 17.69 6.29 -2.70
N ALA A 255 18.09 5.70 -3.83
CA ALA A 255 18.37 6.43 -5.07
C ALA A 255 17.16 7.24 -5.57
N LEU A 256 15.93 6.73 -5.44
CA LEU A 256 14.73 7.45 -5.83
C LEU A 256 14.50 8.67 -4.93
N SER A 257 14.63 8.53 -3.61
CA SER A 257 14.47 9.65 -2.67
C SER A 257 15.49 10.75 -2.92
N GLU A 258 16.74 10.38 -3.15
CA GLU A 258 17.80 11.34 -3.47
C GLU A 258 17.59 12.02 -4.82
N ALA A 259 17.10 11.30 -5.84
CA ALA A 259 16.78 11.91 -7.13
C ALA A 259 15.64 12.95 -7.01
N PHE A 260 14.61 12.69 -6.18
CA PHE A 260 13.59 13.70 -5.86
C PHE A 260 14.19 14.92 -5.15
N ARG A 261 15.06 14.69 -4.16
CA ARG A 261 15.75 15.77 -3.45
C ARG A 261 16.62 16.62 -4.38
N GLU A 262 17.36 16.00 -5.29
CA GLU A 262 18.23 16.70 -6.23
C GLU A 262 17.46 17.48 -7.28
N GLN A 263 16.36 16.90 -7.81
CA GLN A 263 15.58 17.53 -8.88
C GLN A 263 14.62 18.60 -8.35
N LEU A 264 13.97 18.35 -7.19
CA LEU A 264 12.89 19.20 -6.66
C LEU A 264 13.25 19.92 -5.35
N GLY A 265 14.39 19.60 -4.73
CA GLY A 265 14.73 20.07 -3.39
C GLY A 265 13.91 19.38 -2.27
N LEU A 266 13.13 18.37 -2.61
CA LEU A 266 12.18 17.72 -1.72
C LEU A 266 12.39 16.18 -1.76
N PRO A 267 12.95 15.58 -0.69
CA PRO A 267 13.09 14.13 -0.62
C PRO A 267 11.74 13.44 -0.41
N ILE A 268 11.68 12.17 -0.75
CA ILE A 268 10.52 11.34 -0.44
C ILE A 268 10.38 11.19 1.09
N TYR A 269 9.15 11.28 1.56
CA TYR A 269 8.77 11.06 2.95
C TYR A 269 8.26 9.62 3.11
N GLN A 270 9.12 8.72 3.58
CA GLN A 270 8.77 7.32 3.71
C GLN A 270 7.64 7.12 4.72
N ALA A 271 6.77 6.15 4.45
CA ALA A 271 5.75 5.67 5.37
C ALA A 271 5.71 4.14 5.32
N TRP A 272 5.63 3.53 6.49
CA TRP A 272 5.38 2.10 6.60
C TRP A 272 4.05 1.84 7.26
N GLY A 273 3.43 0.77 6.78
CA GLY A 273 2.19 0.27 7.30
C GLY A 273 1.60 -0.82 6.42
N MET A 274 0.47 -1.32 6.82
CA MET A 274 -0.23 -2.42 6.16
C MET A 274 -1.74 -2.28 6.39
N THR A 275 -2.56 -3.06 5.71
CA THR A 275 -4.02 -3.02 5.90
C THR A 275 -4.39 -3.13 7.39
N GLU A 276 -3.69 -3.98 8.11
CA GLU A 276 -3.89 -4.24 9.54
C GLU A 276 -3.48 -3.07 10.45
N THR A 277 -2.78 -2.06 9.92
CA THR A 277 -2.38 -0.85 10.68
C THR A 277 -3.15 0.41 10.26
N SER A 278 -4.21 0.34 9.48
CA SER A 278 -5.24 1.33 9.08
C SER A 278 -4.82 2.54 8.22
N PRO A 279 -3.83 2.56 7.35
CA PRO A 279 -2.74 1.61 7.31
C PRO A 279 -1.43 2.12 7.91
N VAL A 280 -1.28 3.44 8.24
CA VAL A 280 0.03 4.04 8.55
C VAL A 280 0.42 3.81 10.00
N ALA A 281 1.62 3.25 10.21
CA ALA A 281 2.16 3.03 11.53
C ALA A 281 3.46 3.83 11.80
N THR A 282 4.30 4.04 10.78
CA THR A 282 5.51 4.88 10.91
C THR A 282 5.64 5.87 9.76
N VAL A 283 6.37 6.95 10.00
CA VAL A 283 6.71 7.97 9.01
C VAL A 283 8.17 8.42 9.14
N GLY A 284 8.79 8.75 8.01
CA GLY A 284 10.19 9.09 7.87
C GLY A 284 10.56 10.51 8.32
N ALA A 285 9.94 11.01 9.40
CA ALA A 285 10.26 12.31 9.96
C ALA A 285 11.70 12.32 10.52
N ILE A 286 12.52 13.29 10.10
CA ILE A 286 13.85 13.49 10.67
C ILE A 286 13.74 14.46 11.85
N LYS A 287 14.17 14.01 13.02
CA LYS A 287 14.21 14.88 14.23
C LYS A 287 15.14 16.06 14.03
N SER A 288 14.75 17.22 14.52
CA SER A 288 15.56 18.45 14.44
C SER A 288 16.97 18.30 15.06
N ALA A 289 17.13 17.40 16.03
CA ALA A 289 18.43 17.07 16.62
C ALA A 289 19.44 16.49 15.59
N PHE A 290 18.97 16.01 14.46
CA PHE A 290 19.78 15.43 13.39
C PHE A 290 19.94 16.36 12.18
N ALA A 291 19.39 17.57 12.21
CA ALA A 291 19.39 18.49 11.06
C ALA A 291 20.82 18.86 10.59
N ASP A 292 21.81 18.83 11.46
CA ASP A 292 23.19 19.19 11.18
C ASP A 292 24.09 17.98 10.86
N LEU A 293 23.52 16.77 10.72
CA LEU A 293 24.28 15.59 10.30
C LEU A 293 24.80 15.73 8.87
N PRO A 294 25.92 15.06 8.54
CA PRO A 294 26.38 14.95 7.15
C PRO A 294 25.29 14.42 6.23
N GLU A 295 25.25 14.91 4.98
CA GLU A 295 24.21 14.57 4.01
C GLU A 295 24.10 13.06 3.77
N ALA A 296 25.21 12.31 3.82
CA ALA A 296 25.20 10.86 3.68
C ALA A 296 24.41 10.17 4.82
N GLU A 297 24.55 10.67 6.06
CA GLU A 297 23.82 10.15 7.23
C GLU A 297 22.34 10.55 7.18
N LEU A 298 22.04 11.78 6.75
CA LEU A 298 20.66 12.22 6.50
C LEU A 298 19.98 11.37 5.41
N ALA A 299 20.71 11.03 4.34
CA ALA A 299 20.20 10.15 3.29
C ALA A 299 19.90 8.74 3.82
N ASP A 300 20.69 8.23 4.76
CA ASP A 300 20.45 6.94 5.42
C ASP A 300 19.23 6.99 6.35
N LEU A 301 19.05 8.08 7.10
CA LEU A 301 17.84 8.28 7.90
C LEU A 301 16.59 8.38 7.02
N ARG A 302 16.65 9.12 5.90
CA ARG A 302 15.53 9.21 4.93
C ARG A 302 15.18 7.86 4.30
N ALA A 303 16.16 6.97 4.17
CA ALA A 303 15.94 5.62 3.65
C ALA A 303 15.32 4.66 4.67
N SER A 304 15.24 5.04 5.96
CA SER A 304 14.53 4.26 6.99
C SER A 304 13.01 4.43 6.87
N GLN A 305 12.25 3.52 7.50
CA GLN A 305 10.79 3.65 7.59
C GLN A 305 10.37 4.62 8.70
N GLY A 306 11.35 5.24 9.36
CA GLY A 306 11.15 6.34 10.29
C GLY A 306 10.70 5.92 11.67
N LEU A 307 9.90 6.77 12.28
CA LEU A 307 9.46 6.67 13.68
C LEU A 307 7.98 6.29 13.77
N PRO A 308 7.56 5.57 14.82
CA PRO A 308 6.16 5.26 15.04
C PRO A 308 5.33 6.54 15.21
N LEU A 309 4.14 6.55 14.63
CA LEU A 309 3.15 7.59 14.89
C LEU A 309 2.69 7.56 16.35
N LEU A 310 2.30 8.73 16.86
CA LEU A 310 1.78 8.85 18.21
C LEU A 310 0.61 7.89 18.46
N GLY A 311 0.76 6.99 19.43
CA GLY A 311 -0.22 5.96 19.77
C GLY A 311 0.11 4.58 19.22
N VAL A 312 1.07 4.45 18.29
CA VAL A 312 1.58 3.16 17.82
C VAL A 312 2.76 2.72 18.68
N GLU A 313 2.68 1.52 19.18
CA GLU A 313 3.78 0.82 19.84
C GLU A 313 4.36 -0.22 18.88
N LEU A 314 5.68 -0.28 18.80
CA LEU A 314 6.41 -1.24 18.00
C LEU A 314 7.44 -1.98 18.85
N ARG A 315 7.65 -3.27 18.58
CA ARG A 315 8.73 -4.05 19.17
C ARG A 315 9.30 -5.04 18.17
N LEU A 316 10.51 -5.49 18.40
CA LEU A 316 11.12 -6.56 17.66
C LEU A 316 11.30 -7.77 18.56
N GLN A 317 10.94 -8.94 18.04
CA GLN A 317 11.07 -10.21 18.77
C GLN A 317 11.91 -11.19 17.96
N ASP A 318 12.88 -11.82 18.60
CA ASP A 318 13.58 -12.95 18.01
C ASP A 318 12.63 -14.15 17.91
N GLN A 319 12.47 -14.71 16.72
CA GLN A 319 11.51 -15.79 16.47
C GLN A 319 11.89 -17.11 17.12
N ALA A 320 13.18 -17.35 17.39
CA ALA A 320 13.67 -18.61 17.94
C ALA A 320 13.59 -18.64 19.46
N SER A 321 14.02 -17.55 20.12
CA SER A 321 14.03 -17.44 21.58
C SER A 321 12.74 -16.87 22.16
N GLY A 322 12.01 -16.08 21.37
CA GLY A 322 10.84 -15.31 21.83
C GLY A 322 11.22 -14.07 22.65
N GLU A 323 12.51 -13.74 22.77
CA GLU A 323 12.97 -12.57 23.51
C GLU A 323 12.91 -11.31 22.67
N LEU A 324 12.81 -10.14 23.34
CA LEU A 324 12.90 -8.85 22.66
C LEU A 324 14.36 -8.58 22.28
N VAL A 325 14.58 -8.07 21.07
CA VAL A 325 15.91 -7.70 20.60
C VAL A 325 16.26 -6.24 20.93
N PRO A 326 17.56 -5.91 21.10
CA PRO A 326 18.01 -4.57 21.40
C PRO A 326 17.82 -3.62 20.20
N TRP A 327 17.82 -2.31 20.49
CA TRP A 327 17.75 -1.23 19.50
C TRP A 327 19.20 -0.76 19.18
N ASP A 328 19.98 -1.62 18.55
CA ASP A 328 21.38 -1.40 18.22
C ASP A 328 21.66 -1.10 16.73
N GLY A 329 20.59 -1.13 15.91
CA GLY A 329 20.69 -0.93 14.47
C GLY A 329 21.07 -2.18 13.68
N GLU A 330 21.48 -3.26 14.33
CA GLU A 330 22.05 -4.46 13.72
C GLU A 330 21.21 -5.71 13.99
N THR A 331 20.76 -5.88 15.25
CA THR A 331 20.03 -7.09 15.66
C THR A 331 18.63 -7.11 15.04
N ARG A 332 18.36 -8.15 14.27
CA ARG A 332 17.12 -8.35 13.52
C ARG A 332 16.08 -9.07 14.37
N GLY A 333 14.81 -8.68 14.22
CA GLY A 333 13.68 -9.36 14.83
C GLY A 333 12.42 -9.24 13.99
N GLU A 334 11.42 -10.08 14.30
CA GLU A 334 10.08 -9.93 13.75
C GLU A 334 9.46 -8.65 14.30
N LEU A 335 9.03 -7.77 13.41
CA LEU A 335 8.33 -6.54 13.77
C LEU A 335 6.92 -6.86 14.24
N GLN A 336 6.59 -6.39 15.44
CA GLN A 336 5.25 -6.49 16.01
C GLN A 336 4.70 -5.11 16.33
N ALA A 337 3.40 -4.92 16.10
CA ALA A 337 2.73 -3.64 16.25
C ALA A 337 1.51 -3.73 17.15
N ARG A 338 1.27 -2.67 17.94
CA ARG A 338 0.07 -2.49 18.75
C ARG A 338 -0.33 -1.02 18.78
N GLY A 339 -1.62 -0.73 18.86
CA GLY A 339 -2.10 0.65 18.94
C GLY A 339 -3.60 0.77 18.72
N PRO A 340 -4.16 1.98 18.89
CA PRO A 340 -5.60 2.20 18.89
C PRO A 340 -6.27 2.00 17.52
N TRP A 341 -5.50 1.96 16.45
CA TRP A 341 -5.97 1.65 15.10
C TRP A 341 -5.30 0.42 14.47
N ILE A 342 -4.56 -0.36 15.26
CA ILE A 342 -4.02 -1.64 14.84
C ILE A 342 -5.10 -2.71 14.98
N ALA A 343 -5.28 -3.54 13.96
CA ALA A 343 -6.25 -4.62 13.98
C ALA A 343 -5.98 -5.60 15.14
N LYS A 344 -7.04 -6.18 15.70
CA LYS A 344 -6.97 -7.19 16.76
C LYS A 344 -7.23 -8.59 16.25
N GLU A 345 -7.89 -8.69 15.10
CA GLU A 345 -8.25 -9.94 14.46
C GLU A 345 -8.63 -9.71 12.99
N TYR A 346 -8.69 -10.77 12.20
CA TYR A 346 -9.26 -10.73 10.87
C TYR A 346 -10.74 -11.15 10.90
N TYR A 347 -11.53 -10.53 10.04
CA TYR A 347 -12.94 -10.78 9.93
C TYR A 347 -13.21 -12.22 9.50
N ASN A 348 -13.95 -12.98 10.32
CA ASN A 348 -14.36 -14.37 10.05
C ASN A 348 -13.24 -15.28 9.51
N ASP A 349 -12.00 -15.09 9.95
CA ASP A 349 -10.86 -15.90 9.52
C ASP A 349 -10.35 -16.79 10.67
N PRO A 350 -10.48 -18.12 10.56
CA PRO A 350 -10.01 -19.05 11.59
C PRO A 350 -8.48 -19.02 11.80
N ARG A 351 -7.72 -18.50 10.84
CA ARG A 351 -6.26 -18.31 10.93
C ARG A 351 -5.86 -17.05 11.71
N SER A 352 -6.85 -16.23 12.09
CA SER A 352 -6.61 -14.95 12.78
C SER A 352 -5.68 -15.09 14.00
N PRO A 353 -5.84 -16.09 14.90
CA PRO A 353 -5.00 -16.23 16.08
C PRO A 353 -3.50 -16.39 15.78
N GLU A 354 -3.14 -16.94 14.62
CA GLU A 354 -1.73 -17.12 14.23
C GLU A 354 -1.01 -15.79 13.96
N SER A 355 -1.78 -14.76 13.61
CA SER A 355 -1.27 -13.43 13.26
C SER A 355 -1.15 -12.49 14.46
N PHE A 356 -1.52 -12.93 15.65
CA PHE A 356 -1.46 -12.13 16.87
C PHE A 356 -0.76 -12.90 18.00
N THR A 357 -0.10 -12.16 18.88
CA THR A 357 0.50 -12.75 20.08
C THR A 357 -0.56 -12.85 21.20
N GLU A 358 -0.30 -13.68 22.20
CA GLU A 358 -1.21 -13.82 23.36
C GLU A 358 -1.39 -12.51 24.14
N ASP A 359 -0.37 -11.63 24.13
CA ASP A 359 -0.40 -10.29 24.76
C ASP A 359 -0.91 -9.18 23.80
N GLY A 360 -1.51 -9.56 22.66
CA GLY A 360 -2.29 -8.68 21.79
C GLY A 360 -1.47 -7.84 20.81
N TRP A 361 -0.29 -8.29 20.41
CA TRP A 361 0.48 -7.65 19.34
C TRP A 361 0.20 -8.31 17.99
N LEU A 362 0.04 -7.50 16.96
CA LEU A 362 0.02 -7.95 15.58
C LEU A 362 1.42 -8.38 15.15
N ARG A 363 1.55 -9.61 14.66
CA ARG A 363 2.73 -10.11 13.94
C ARG A 363 2.68 -9.59 12.52
N THR A 364 3.56 -8.66 12.16
CA THR A 364 3.49 -8.02 10.84
C THR A 364 4.02 -8.91 9.71
N GLY A 365 4.85 -9.90 10.06
CA GLY A 365 5.58 -10.72 9.10
C GLY A 365 6.73 -9.96 8.42
N ASP A 366 7.06 -8.76 8.90
CA ASP A 366 8.25 -8.02 8.51
C ASP A 366 9.40 -8.31 9.47
N VAL A 367 10.62 -8.38 8.95
CA VAL A 367 11.87 -8.42 9.71
C VAL A 367 12.50 -7.04 9.68
N ALA A 368 12.91 -6.54 10.83
CA ALA A 368 13.40 -5.18 10.96
C ALA A 368 14.52 -5.05 12.00
N THR A 369 15.15 -3.89 12.02
CA THR A 369 16.01 -3.39 13.10
C THR A 369 15.50 -2.05 13.61
N PHE A 370 15.82 -1.69 14.84
CA PHE A 370 15.74 -0.33 15.35
C PHE A 370 17.12 0.20 15.68
N ASP A 371 17.41 1.41 15.29
CA ASP A 371 18.59 2.08 15.80
C ASP A 371 18.36 2.62 17.25
N SER A 372 19.43 3.10 17.88
CA SER A 372 19.37 3.64 19.24
C SER A 372 18.50 4.89 19.39
N HIS A 373 18.03 5.48 18.29
CA HIS A 373 17.15 6.65 18.25
C HIS A 373 15.69 6.29 17.96
N GLY A 374 15.42 5.00 17.70
CA GLY A 374 14.09 4.46 17.44
C GLY A 374 13.67 4.51 15.98
N TYR A 375 14.58 4.75 15.03
CA TYR A 375 14.28 4.66 13.62
C TYR A 375 14.15 3.20 13.18
N LEU A 376 13.01 2.87 12.61
CA LEU A 376 12.72 1.57 12.05
C LEU A 376 13.40 1.41 10.69
N ARG A 377 14.10 0.30 10.51
CA ARG A 377 14.61 -0.11 9.20
C ARG A 377 14.11 -1.51 8.89
N LEU A 378 13.27 -1.62 7.87
CA LEU A 378 12.85 -2.92 7.34
C LEU A 378 14.02 -3.59 6.63
N VAL A 379 14.24 -4.84 6.98
CA VAL A 379 15.25 -5.68 6.35
C VAL A 379 14.63 -6.48 5.22
N ASP A 380 13.51 -7.16 5.51
CA ASP A 380 12.80 -7.98 4.53
C ASP A 380 11.44 -8.46 5.09
N ARG A 381 10.72 -9.20 4.27
CA ARG A 381 9.63 -10.08 4.72
C ARG A 381 10.18 -11.39 5.24
N THR A 382 9.64 -11.93 6.32
CA THR A 382 10.02 -13.24 6.88
C THR A 382 10.03 -14.36 5.84
N LYS A 383 9.15 -14.26 4.82
CA LYS A 383 9.02 -15.23 3.71
C LYS A 383 9.91 -14.92 2.50
N ASP A 384 10.48 -13.72 2.41
CA ASP A 384 11.24 -13.24 1.25
C ASP A 384 12.74 -13.11 1.55
N VAL A 385 13.11 -13.03 2.83
CA VAL A 385 14.52 -13.08 3.26
C VAL A 385 15.16 -14.39 2.77
N VAL A 386 16.33 -14.27 2.14
CA VAL A 386 17.05 -15.43 1.59
C VAL A 386 17.82 -16.10 2.70
N LYS A 387 17.53 -17.37 2.98
CA LYS A 387 18.14 -18.16 4.06
C LYS A 387 19.32 -18.95 3.52
N SER A 388 20.51 -18.36 3.61
CA SER A 388 21.72 -18.91 3.00
C SER A 388 22.70 -19.39 4.07
N GLY A 389 22.85 -20.72 4.22
CA GLY A 389 23.83 -21.31 5.11
C GLY A 389 23.66 -21.00 6.60
N GLY A 390 22.43 -20.70 7.04
CA GLY A 390 22.10 -20.29 8.40
C GLY A 390 22.11 -18.78 8.64
N GLU A 391 22.52 -18.00 7.65
CA GLU A 391 22.53 -16.54 7.68
C GLU A 391 21.39 -15.96 6.81
N TRP A 392 21.00 -14.75 7.08
CA TRP A 392 19.90 -14.07 6.37
C TRP A 392 20.44 -13.00 5.44
N ILE A 393 20.12 -13.11 4.15
CA ILE A 393 20.41 -12.09 3.15
C ILE A 393 19.14 -11.28 2.89
N SER A 394 19.22 -9.96 3.03
CA SER A 394 18.11 -9.06 2.69
C SER A 394 17.97 -8.98 1.18
N SER A 395 16.83 -9.46 0.68
CA SER A 395 16.49 -9.31 -0.73
C SER A 395 16.21 -7.85 -1.09
N VAL A 396 15.66 -7.08 -0.15
CA VAL A 396 15.35 -5.65 -0.32
C VAL A 396 16.62 -4.81 -0.42
N GLU A 397 17.63 -5.09 0.40
CA GLU A 397 18.91 -4.37 0.36
C GLU A 397 19.65 -4.65 -0.96
N LEU A 398 19.67 -5.91 -1.40
CA LEU A 398 20.21 -6.27 -2.71
C LEU A 398 19.48 -5.58 -3.86
N GLU A 399 18.15 -5.55 -3.84
CA GLU A 399 17.34 -4.83 -4.82
C GLU A 399 17.68 -3.36 -4.89
N ASN A 400 17.82 -2.71 -3.73
CA ASN A 400 18.18 -1.30 -3.64
C ASN A 400 19.56 -1.01 -4.24
N GLU A 401 20.56 -1.86 -3.94
CA GLU A 401 21.90 -1.71 -4.49
C GLU A 401 21.92 -1.97 -6.00
N ILE A 402 21.21 -2.97 -6.50
CA ILE A 402 21.09 -3.24 -7.93
C ILE A 402 20.38 -2.08 -8.65
N MET A 403 19.28 -1.56 -8.09
CA MET A 403 18.55 -0.41 -8.65
C MET A 403 19.32 0.90 -8.61
N ALA A 404 20.39 1.01 -7.82
CA ALA A 404 21.31 2.14 -7.85
C ALA A 404 22.21 2.15 -9.11
N HIS A 405 22.27 1.04 -9.87
CA HIS A 405 23.02 0.99 -11.13
C HIS A 405 22.29 1.85 -12.20
N PRO A 406 23.01 2.76 -12.91
CA PRO A 406 22.38 3.75 -13.81
C PRO A 406 21.58 3.13 -14.96
N LYS A 407 21.94 1.93 -15.42
CA LYS A 407 21.27 1.22 -16.52
C LYS A 407 20.09 0.32 -16.05
N VAL A 408 19.84 0.20 -14.75
CA VAL A 408 18.76 -0.64 -14.20
C VAL A 408 17.48 0.17 -14.05
N ALA A 409 16.37 -0.33 -14.57
CA ALA A 409 15.05 0.24 -14.38
C ALA A 409 14.35 -0.35 -13.14
N GLU A 410 14.32 -1.69 -13.03
CA GLU A 410 13.71 -2.41 -11.91
C GLU A 410 14.60 -3.61 -11.54
N ALA A 411 14.57 -4.01 -10.27
CA ALA A 411 15.21 -5.23 -9.82
C ALA A 411 14.38 -5.91 -8.72
N ALA A 412 14.31 -7.24 -8.77
CA ALA A 412 13.75 -8.06 -7.71
C ALA A 412 14.71 -9.22 -7.40
N VAL A 413 14.86 -9.56 -6.12
CA VAL A 413 15.72 -10.65 -5.67
C VAL A 413 14.88 -11.69 -4.94
N ILE A 414 15.04 -12.96 -5.31
CA ILE A 414 14.41 -14.08 -4.60
C ILE A 414 15.46 -15.13 -4.20
N GLY A 415 15.20 -15.80 -3.08
CA GLY A 415 15.93 -17.00 -2.71
C GLY A 415 15.53 -18.16 -3.60
N MET A 416 16.51 -18.78 -4.23
CA MET A 416 16.36 -19.99 -5.03
C MET A 416 17.07 -21.15 -4.34
N HIS A 417 16.49 -22.36 -4.46
CA HIS A 417 17.05 -23.55 -3.81
C HIS A 417 18.50 -23.82 -4.24
N HIS A 418 19.37 -24.08 -3.25
CA HIS A 418 20.75 -24.45 -3.47
C HIS A 418 21.13 -25.65 -2.58
N PRO A 419 21.69 -26.75 -3.13
CA PRO A 419 21.93 -27.99 -2.39
C PRO A 419 22.81 -27.83 -1.15
N LYS A 420 23.78 -26.92 -1.17
CA LYS A 420 24.73 -26.66 -0.09
C LYS A 420 24.25 -25.60 0.91
N TRP A 421 23.60 -24.54 0.42
CA TRP A 421 23.33 -23.33 1.19
C TRP A 421 21.86 -23.18 1.59
N GLN A 422 20.98 -24.13 1.25
CA GLN A 422 19.51 -24.06 1.31
C GLN A 422 18.95 -23.13 0.25
N GLU A 423 19.29 -21.84 0.32
CA GLU A 423 18.93 -20.84 -0.67
C GLU A 423 20.14 -19.98 -1.05
N ARG A 424 20.11 -19.49 -2.30
CA ARG A 424 21.01 -18.44 -2.76
C ARG A 424 20.21 -17.36 -3.46
N PRO A 425 20.64 -16.09 -3.36
CA PRO A 425 19.95 -14.99 -4.04
C PRO A 425 20.16 -15.08 -5.55
N VAL A 426 19.08 -14.89 -6.30
CA VAL A 426 19.08 -14.67 -7.75
C VAL A 426 18.40 -13.32 -8.01
N ALA A 427 19.07 -12.45 -8.77
CA ALA A 427 18.59 -11.15 -9.14
C ALA A 427 17.88 -11.20 -10.48
N PHE A 428 16.68 -10.65 -10.56
CA PHE A 428 15.88 -10.46 -11.78
C PHE A 428 15.88 -8.97 -12.11
N VAL A 429 16.42 -8.61 -13.25
CA VAL A 429 16.75 -7.22 -13.59
C VAL A 429 16.06 -6.81 -14.89
N VAL A 430 15.42 -5.64 -14.85
CA VAL A 430 14.88 -4.93 -16.01
C VAL A 430 15.87 -3.83 -16.38
N VAL A 431 16.36 -3.86 -17.61
CA VAL A 431 17.29 -2.86 -18.15
C VAL A 431 16.52 -1.63 -18.64
N ARG A 432 17.05 -0.44 -18.48
CA ARG A 432 16.45 0.78 -19.02
C ARG A 432 16.38 0.72 -20.53
N GLU A 433 15.33 1.28 -21.08
CA GLU A 433 15.15 1.37 -22.54
C GLU A 433 16.35 2.05 -23.21
N GLY A 434 16.90 1.40 -24.24
CA GLY A 434 18.06 1.89 -24.98
C GLY A 434 19.42 1.60 -24.35
N GLU A 435 19.46 0.95 -23.20
CA GLU A 435 20.71 0.54 -22.55
C GLU A 435 20.99 -0.96 -22.77
N GLU A 436 22.27 -1.32 -22.71
CA GLU A 436 22.72 -2.71 -22.65
C GLU A 436 23.44 -2.96 -21.35
N LEU A 437 23.15 -4.09 -20.70
CA LEU A 437 23.71 -4.45 -19.40
C LEU A 437 24.02 -5.94 -19.38
N THR A 438 25.17 -6.29 -18.84
CA THR A 438 25.58 -7.69 -18.69
C THR A 438 25.53 -8.11 -17.21
N LYS A 439 25.48 -9.42 -16.96
CA LYS A 439 25.54 -9.99 -15.64
C LYS A 439 26.81 -9.53 -14.88
N ASP A 440 27.96 -9.57 -15.58
CA ASP A 440 29.24 -9.22 -14.98
C ASP A 440 29.26 -7.74 -14.56
N GLU A 441 28.71 -6.83 -15.36
CA GLU A 441 28.57 -5.40 -14.98
C GLU A 441 27.74 -5.22 -13.72
N VAL A 442 26.65 -5.97 -13.54
CA VAL A 442 25.84 -5.90 -12.31
C VAL A 442 26.62 -6.41 -11.11
N LEU A 443 27.30 -7.56 -11.25
CA LEU A 443 28.08 -8.16 -10.16
C LEU A 443 29.30 -7.31 -9.78
N GLU A 444 30.00 -6.73 -10.75
CA GLU A 444 31.10 -5.79 -10.53
C GLU A 444 30.61 -4.51 -9.83
N PHE A 445 29.44 -4.01 -10.19
CA PHE A 445 28.85 -2.84 -9.54
C PHE A 445 28.52 -3.10 -8.07
N LEU A 446 28.17 -4.32 -7.71
CA LEU A 446 27.89 -4.71 -6.34
C LEU A 446 29.15 -4.94 -5.49
N ASP A 447 30.31 -5.12 -6.10
CA ASP A 447 31.54 -5.36 -5.36
C ASP A 447 31.89 -4.15 -4.48
N GLY A 448 32.13 -4.42 -3.19
CA GLY A 448 32.37 -3.40 -2.16
C GLY A 448 31.15 -2.59 -1.70
N ARG A 449 29.96 -2.80 -2.29
CA ARG A 449 28.69 -2.21 -1.85
C ARG A 449 27.88 -3.09 -0.93
N ILE A 450 28.03 -4.41 -1.08
CA ILE A 450 27.38 -5.43 -0.27
C ILE A 450 28.41 -6.37 0.34
N ALA A 451 27.98 -7.13 1.35
CA ALA A 451 28.81 -8.21 1.88
C ALA A 451 29.06 -9.27 0.78
N LYS A 452 30.32 -9.69 0.62
CA LYS A 452 30.72 -10.58 -0.48
C LYS A 452 29.90 -11.86 -0.58
N TRP A 453 29.45 -12.40 0.54
CA TRP A 453 28.65 -13.63 0.58
C TRP A 453 27.16 -13.38 0.22
N TRP A 454 26.75 -12.12 0.07
CA TRP A 454 25.42 -11.71 -0.40
C TRP A 454 25.35 -11.66 -1.93
N THR A 455 26.49 -11.66 -2.61
CA THR A 455 26.54 -11.58 -4.07
C THR A 455 25.57 -12.58 -4.70
N PRO A 456 24.66 -12.13 -5.58
CA PRO A 456 23.75 -13.05 -6.27
C PRO A 456 24.48 -14.12 -7.04
N ASP A 457 24.01 -15.34 -6.95
CA ASP A 457 24.58 -16.48 -7.69
C ASP A 457 24.26 -16.39 -9.18
N ASP A 458 23.18 -15.68 -9.52
CA ASP A 458 22.86 -15.36 -10.90
C ASP A 458 22.11 -14.02 -11.06
N VAL A 459 22.21 -13.47 -12.29
CA VAL A 459 21.44 -12.29 -12.73
C VAL A 459 20.69 -12.69 -14.00
N VAL A 460 19.37 -12.63 -13.92
CA VAL A 460 18.44 -12.96 -15.01
C VAL A 460 17.81 -11.68 -15.52
N PHE A 461 17.94 -11.37 -16.79
CA PHE A 461 17.28 -10.22 -17.41
C PHE A 461 15.86 -10.59 -17.82
N ILE A 462 14.92 -9.73 -17.47
CA ILE A 462 13.49 -9.89 -17.74
C ILE A 462 12.91 -8.59 -18.30
N ASP A 463 11.78 -8.69 -19.01
CA ASP A 463 11.12 -7.52 -19.60
C ASP A 463 10.45 -6.65 -18.53
N GLU A 464 9.86 -7.28 -17.52
CA GLU A 464 9.23 -6.58 -16.37
C GLU A 464 9.26 -7.44 -15.10
N VAL A 465 9.33 -6.79 -13.94
CA VAL A 465 9.09 -7.46 -12.64
C VAL A 465 7.58 -7.60 -12.46
N PRO A 466 7.04 -8.82 -12.19
CA PRO A 466 5.62 -8.99 -11.89
C PRO A 466 5.17 -8.07 -10.75
N LYS A 467 3.97 -7.50 -10.88
CA LYS A 467 3.42 -6.55 -9.90
C LYS A 467 2.12 -7.06 -9.30
N THR A 468 1.92 -6.78 -8.03
CA THR A 468 0.65 -7.01 -7.35
C THR A 468 -0.42 -6.06 -7.87
N SER A 469 -1.68 -6.31 -7.53
CA SER A 469 -2.83 -5.45 -7.84
C SER A 469 -2.70 -3.99 -7.38
N VAL A 470 -1.75 -3.69 -6.50
CA VAL A 470 -1.48 -2.33 -6.00
C VAL A 470 -0.13 -1.76 -6.46
N GLY A 471 0.49 -2.38 -7.47
CA GLY A 471 1.73 -1.90 -8.09
C GLY A 471 3.02 -2.24 -7.34
N LYS A 472 2.97 -3.13 -6.34
CA LYS A 472 4.17 -3.64 -5.64
C LYS A 472 4.78 -4.80 -6.40
N PHE A 473 6.09 -4.99 -6.35
CA PHE A 473 6.74 -6.18 -6.90
C PHE A 473 6.20 -7.46 -6.26
N SER A 474 5.83 -8.42 -7.10
CA SER A 474 5.30 -9.71 -6.67
C SER A 474 6.36 -10.81 -6.74
N LYS A 475 7.13 -10.96 -5.65
CA LYS A 475 8.11 -12.06 -5.54
C LYS A 475 7.44 -13.45 -5.57
N LYS A 476 6.17 -13.55 -5.20
CA LYS A 476 5.39 -14.78 -5.31
C LYS A 476 5.24 -15.20 -6.76
N ASP A 477 4.77 -14.28 -7.62
CA ASP A 477 4.54 -14.57 -9.03
C ASP A 477 5.87 -14.79 -9.75
N LEU A 478 6.92 -14.05 -9.33
CA LEU A 478 8.27 -14.27 -9.83
C LEU A 478 8.79 -15.68 -9.48
N ARG A 479 8.59 -16.17 -8.24
CA ARG A 479 8.95 -17.54 -7.85
C ARG A 479 8.17 -18.59 -8.65
N GLU A 480 6.88 -18.36 -8.91
CA GLU A 480 6.07 -19.30 -9.71
C GLU A 480 6.52 -19.32 -11.17
N GLN A 481 6.83 -18.15 -11.75
CA GLN A 481 7.32 -18.03 -13.13
C GLN A 481 8.66 -18.75 -13.33
N PHE A 482 9.53 -18.70 -12.32
CA PHE A 482 10.87 -19.29 -12.38
C PHE A 482 11.06 -20.52 -11.48
N LYS A 483 9.97 -21.21 -11.12
CA LYS A 483 10.02 -22.38 -10.22
C LYS A 483 10.94 -23.52 -10.70
N ASP A 484 11.08 -23.67 -12.02
CA ASP A 484 11.92 -24.70 -12.65
C ASP A 484 13.33 -24.18 -12.97
N TYR A 485 13.65 -22.95 -12.59
CA TYR A 485 14.98 -22.38 -12.84
C TYR A 485 16.01 -23.00 -11.90
N VAL A 486 17.14 -23.41 -12.48
CA VAL A 486 18.27 -24.01 -11.73
C VAL A 486 19.42 -23.00 -11.72
N ILE A 487 19.89 -22.68 -10.54
CA ILE A 487 21.02 -21.76 -10.36
C ILE A 487 22.28 -22.41 -10.98
N PRO A 488 23.10 -21.67 -11.77
CA PRO A 488 24.31 -22.22 -12.38
C PRO A 488 25.35 -22.78 -11.40
N THR A 489 25.28 -22.35 -10.12
CA THR A 489 26.17 -22.76 -9.03
C THR A 489 25.64 -23.92 -8.20
N ALA A 490 24.41 -24.39 -8.47
CA ALA A 490 23.75 -25.44 -7.71
C ALA A 490 24.20 -26.87 -8.08
#